data_c50096c95f1418331a87b42e30ac8a8c
#
_entry.id   c50096c95f1418331a87b42e30ac8a8c
#
_cell.length_a   1.000
_cell.length_b   1.000
_cell.length_c   1.000
_cell.angle_alpha   90.00
_cell.angle_beta   90.00
_cell.angle_gamma   90.00
#
_symmetry.space_group_name_H-M   'P 1'
#
loop_
_entity.id
_entity.type
_entity.pdbx_description
1 polymer ?
#
loop_
_entity_poly.entity_id
_entity_poly.type
_entity_poly.pdbx_seq_one_letter_code
_entity_poly.pdbx_strand_id
1 'polypeptide(L)'
;MDLRKLAADAVSQNKKAALLIGGAGVAILGFGLGYKYLRKPEKAVRVGVVSQLLIHPLKSGKAVPLALAECQKMGLKFGELQDRHWMVVAEDGHMVTGRQEPRLVLVSLTCEGGQVCLNGPNMEELKFPIKQPDNPILDCRVFGVDIQGRDCGDKVSHWLTDYFKAEKTYRLVHFEPSMRPRKTAEKEAVYQQFEEVAYPDFGAVMLLSEASVKDLSSKLEKGVTVERFRPNIVISDCKPFDEDSWEELQIGSVRLQRVMACGSYRLCTPSEKHIYKTAPLFGQLHNVKKTGIFQVGDVVYKITR
;
A
#
# COMPACT_ATOMS: atom_id res chain seq x y z
N MET A 1 5.36 59.78 44.12
CA MET A 1 5.23 58.44 43.52
C MET A 1 6.36 57.62 44.04
N ASP A 2 6.08 56.63 44.89
CA ASP A 2 7.08 55.94 45.71
C ASP A 2 7.84 54.89 44.91
N LEU A 3 9.06 55.19 44.53
CA LEU A 3 9.96 54.32 43.72
C LEU A 3 10.24 52.98 44.41
N ARG A 4 10.09 52.87 45.71
CA ARG A 4 10.27 51.62 46.47
C ARG A 4 9.10 50.63 46.22
N LYS A 5 7.91 51.14 46.02
CA LYS A 5 6.73 50.34 45.72
C LYS A 5 6.80 49.74 44.27
N LEU A 6 7.26 50.54 43.31
CA LEU A 6 7.46 50.10 41.91
C LEU A 6 8.55 49.03 41.79
N ALA A 7 9.65 49.15 42.57
CA ALA A 7 10.69 48.15 42.58
C ALA A 7 10.25 46.81 43.22
N ALA A 8 9.42 46.87 44.28
CA ALA A 8 8.90 45.69 44.95
C ALA A 8 7.89 44.94 44.04
N ASP A 9 7.04 45.65 43.27
CA ASP A 9 6.09 45.07 42.34
C ASP A 9 6.80 44.42 41.12
N ALA A 10 7.85 45.03 40.59
CA ALA A 10 8.64 44.48 39.50
C ALA A 10 9.39 43.18 39.91
N VAL A 11 9.94 43.12 41.14
CA VAL A 11 10.57 41.91 41.68
C VAL A 11 9.53 40.81 41.95
N SER A 12 8.32 41.15 42.40
CA SER A 12 7.25 40.19 42.62
C SER A 12 6.74 39.59 41.31
N GLN A 13 6.56 40.41 40.24
CA GLN A 13 6.17 39.94 38.92
C GLN A 13 7.23 39.05 38.31
N ASN A 14 8.51 39.40 38.39
CA ASN A 14 9.58 38.55 37.88
C ASN A 14 9.69 37.21 38.63
N LYS A 15 9.45 37.18 39.95
CA LYS A 15 9.42 35.92 40.72
C LYS A 15 8.23 35.02 40.31
N LYS A 16 7.06 35.59 40.05
CA LYS A 16 5.88 34.84 39.57
C LYS A 16 6.12 34.30 38.15
N ALA A 17 6.71 35.09 37.24
CA ALA A 17 7.07 34.66 35.92
C ALA A 17 8.15 33.55 35.92
N ALA A 18 9.19 33.66 36.76
CA ALA A 18 10.21 32.65 36.95
C ALA A 18 9.64 31.34 37.52
N LEU A 19 8.70 31.40 38.44
CA LEU A 19 7.99 30.25 39.01
C LEU A 19 7.11 29.54 37.96
N LEU A 20 6.41 30.30 37.09
CA LEU A 20 5.58 29.78 36.01
C LEU A 20 6.44 29.08 34.93
N ILE A 21 7.57 29.70 34.57
CA ILE A 21 8.50 29.10 33.57
C ILE A 21 9.21 27.86 34.17
N GLY A 22 9.63 27.90 35.45
CA GLY A 22 10.18 26.74 36.13
C GLY A 22 9.18 25.60 36.29
N GLY A 23 7.90 25.91 36.63
CA GLY A 23 6.85 24.91 36.75
C GLY A 23 6.50 24.25 35.41
N ALA A 24 6.43 25.02 34.31
CA ALA A 24 6.21 24.49 32.98
C ALA A 24 7.39 23.62 32.52
N GLY A 25 8.63 24.03 32.79
CA GLY A 25 9.83 23.25 32.44
C GLY A 25 9.90 21.91 33.17
N VAL A 26 9.57 21.86 34.46
CA VAL A 26 9.52 20.62 35.24
C VAL A 26 8.37 19.72 34.80
N ALA A 27 7.21 20.27 34.45
CA ALA A 27 6.09 19.51 33.93
C ALA A 27 6.42 18.88 32.56
N ILE A 28 7.07 19.60 31.65
CA ILE A 28 7.48 19.09 30.33
C ILE A 28 8.55 18.01 30.47
N LEU A 29 9.52 18.20 31.36
CA LEU A 29 10.55 17.19 31.67
C LEU A 29 9.94 15.97 32.37
N GLY A 30 9.05 16.15 33.32
CA GLY A 30 8.31 15.07 33.99
C GLY A 30 7.45 14.28 33.05
N PHE A 31 6.70 14.94 32.12
CA PHE A 31 5.93 14.29 31.07
C PHE A 31 6.83 13.55 30.07
N GLY A 32 7.95 14.14 29.66
CA GLY A 32 8.92 13.53 28.74
C GLY A 32 9.59 12.30 29.34
N LEU A 33 10.00 12.34 30.59
CA LEU A 33 10.59 11.20 31.33
C LEU A 33 9.50 10.14 31.62
N GLY A 34 8.33 10.53 32.12
CA GLY A 34 7.22 9.62 32.38
C GLY A 34 6.75 8.90 31.11
N TYR A 35 6.64 9.60 29.98
CA TYR A 35 6.28 9.00 28.69
C TYR A 35 7.33 7.99 28.20
N LYS A 36 8.62 8.25 28.45
CA LYS A 36 9.72 7.33 28.11
C LYS A 36 9.75 6.09 29.00
N TYR A 37 9.38 6.23 30.27
CA TYR A 37 9.30 5.11 31.24
C TYR A 37 8.01 4.27 31.08
N LEU A 38 6.92 4.85 30.58
CA LEU A 38 5.66 4.13 30.37
C LEU A 38 5.61 3.34 29.06
N ARG A 39 6.51 3.60 28.10
CA ARG A 39 6.62 2.79 26.89
C ARG A 39 7.30 1.47 27.21
N LYS A 40 6.55 0.38 27.17
CA LYS A 40 7.14 -0.97 27.17
C LYS A 40 8.16 -1.04 26.03
N PRO A 41 9.35 -1.63 26.29
CA PRO A 41 10.35 -1.79 25.24
C PRO A 41 9.78 -2.63 24.09
N GLU A 42 9.97 -2.17 22.87
CA GLU A 42 9.60 -2.94 21.69
C GLU A 42 10.46 -4.21 21.63
N LYS A 43 9.81 -5.36 21.45
CA LYS A 43 10.47 -6.64 21.24
C LYS A 43 10.27 -7.07 19.80
N ALA A 44 11.38 -7.31 19.10
CA ALA A 44 11.38 -7.89 17.76
C ALA A 44 11.48 -9.42 17.88
N VAL A 45 10.50 -10.12 17.30
CA VAL A 45 10.46 -11.59 17.27
C VAL A 45 10.53 -12.02 15.81
N ARG A 46 11.54 -12.83 15.45
CA ARG A 46 11.64 -13.41 14.09
C ARG A 46 10.40 -14.26 13.82
N VAL A 47 9.77 -14.02 12.66
CA VAL A 47 8.55 -14.74 12.25
C VAL A 47 8.65 -15.36 10.85
N GLY A 48 9.70 -15.07 10.09
CA GLY A 48 9.90 -15.66 8.76
C GLY A 48 10.98 -14.94 7.97
N VAL A 49 10.98 -15.20 6.68
CA VAL A 49 11.92 -14.64 5.69
C VAL A 49 11.12 -14.23 4.45
N VAL A 50 11.49 -13.14 3.82
CA VAL A 50 10.93 -12.73 2.52
C VAL A 50 11.37 -13.74 1.47
N SER A 51 10.44 -14.53 0.93
CA SER A 51 10.73 -15.53 -0.10
C SER A 51 10.49 -15.00 -1.52
N GLN A 52 9.52 -14.08 -1.68
CA GLN A 52 9.25 -13.45 -2.97
C GLN A 52 8.84 -12.00 -2.78
N LEU A 53 9.24 -11.16 -3.74
CA LEU A 53 8.76 -9.79 -3.90
C LEU A 53 8.13 -9.65 -5.27
N LEU A 54 6.94 -9.07 -5.30
CA LEU A 54 6.13 -8.92 -6.49
C LEU A 54 5.62 -7.49 -6.60
N ILE A 55 5.86 -6.84 -7.73
CA ILE A 55 5.22 -5.57 -8.06
C ILE A 55 4.17 -5.81 -9.15
N HIS A 56 3.06 -5.12 -9.05
CA HIS A 56 1.97 -5.16 -10.02
C HIS A 56 1.78 -3.76 -10.62
N PRO A 57 2.61 -3.31 -11.56
CA PRO A 57 2.53 -1.94 -12.06
C PRO A 57 1.14 -1.60 -12.61
N LEU A 58 0.55 -2.52 -13.35
CA LEU A 58 -0.80 -2.40 -13.90
C LEU A 58 -1.84 -3.01 -12.95
N LYS A 59 -2.87 -2.24 -12.59
CA LYS A 59 -4.04 -2.76 -11.85
C LYS A 59 -4.66 -3.93 -12.61
N SER A 60 -4.82 -5.06 -11.93
CA SER A 60 -5.25 -6.34 -12.51
C SER A 60 -4.29 -6.98 -13.54
N GLY A 61 -3.18 -6.35 -13.91
CA GLY A 61 -2.18 -6.89 -14.84
C GLY A 61 -1.25 -7.94 -14.19
N LYS A 62 -0.34 -8.49 -14.96
CA LYS A 62 0.62 -9.51 -14.54
C LYS A 62 1.61 -8.96 -13.51
N ALA A 63 2.02 -9.79 -12.56
CA ALA A 63 3.07 -9.46 -11.60
C ALA A 63 4.46 -9.44 -12.27
N VAL A 64 5.34 -8.59 -11.75
CA VAL A 64 6.77 -8.58 -12.06
C VAL A 64 7.52 -9.01 -10.80
N PRO A 65 8.25 -10.14 -10.82
CA PRO A 65 9.06 -10.57 -9.68
C PRO A 65 10.29 -9.69 -9.53
N LEU A 66 10.67 -9.40 -8.29
CA LEU A 66 11.80 -8.55 -7.95
C LEU A 66 12.73 -9.27 -6.97
N ALA A 67 14.04 -9.05 -7.09
CA ALA A 67 15.01 -9.44 -6.06
C ALA A 67 15.06 -8.43 -4.90
N LEU A 68 14.77 -7.16 -5.21
CA LEU A 68 14.85 -6.02 -4.29
C LEU A 68 13.75 -5.03 -4.64
N ALA A 69 13.18 -4.36 -3.62
CA ALA A 69 12.19 -3.30 -3.80
C ALA A 69 12.41 -2.15 -2.83
N GLU A 70 12.12 -0.94 -3.29
CA GLU A 70 11.91 0.22 -2.44
C GLU A 70 10.46 0.22 -1.94
N CYS A 71 10.26 0.27 -0.63
CA CYS A 71 8.95 0.36 -0.02
C CYS A 71 8.63 1.82 0.29
N GLN A 72 7.69 2.38 -0.44
CA GLN A 72 7.22 3.76 -0.30
C GLN A 72 5.83 3.79 0.34
N LYS A 73 5.33 5.00 0.68
CA LYS A 73 4.02 5.18 1.32
C LYS A 73 2.86 4.57 0.52
N MET A 74 2.90 4.67 -0.80
CA MET A 74 1.85 4.16 -1.71
C MET A 74 2.15 2.78 -2.30
N GLY A 75 3.08 2.01 -1.72
CA GLY A 75 3.40 0.65 -2.17
C GLY A 75 4.84 0.46 -2.61
N LEU A 76 5.11 -0.65 -3.28
CA LEU A 76 6.44 -0.98 -3.76
C LEU A 76 6.82 -0.19 -5.01
N LYS A 77 8.11 0.11 -5.12
CA LYS A 77 8.72 0.75 -6.28
C LYS A 77 9.97 -0.01 -6.69
N PHE A 78 10.20 -0.11 -8.00
CA PHE A 78 11.42 -0.64 -8.60
C PHE A 78 11.77 0.18 -9.84
N GLY A 79 12.87 0.93 -9.77
CA GLY A 79 13.21 1.90 -10.82
C GLY A 79 12.10 2.93 -10.98
N GLU A 80 11.54 3.03 -12.18
CA GLU A 80 10.42 3.93 -12.48
C GLU A 80 9.05 3.28 -12.31
N LEU A 81 8.99 1.96 -12.08
CA LEU A 81 7.74 1.23 -11.85
C LEU A 81 7.27 1.39 -10.40
N GLN A 82 6.01 1.75 -10.22
CA GLN A 82 5.33 1.75 -8.93
C GLN A 82 4.13 0.82 -8.94
N ASP A 83 3.86 0.20 -7.80
CA ASP A 83 2.80 -0.78 -7.64
C ASP A 83 1.43 -0.15 -7.90
N ARG A 84 0.70 -0.70 -8.89
CA ARG A 84 -0.66 -0.27 -9.30
C ARG A 84 -0.76 1.25 -9.59
N HIS A 85 0.25 1.80 -10.27
CA HIS A 85 0.21 3.18 -10.76
C HIS A 85 -0.31 3.29 -12.20
N TRP A 86 -0.55 2.17 -12.88
CA TRP A 86 -1.26 2.12 -14.16
C TRP A 86 -2.58 1.38 -14.01
N MET A 87 -3.58 1.82 -14.79
CA MET A 87 -4.92 1.26 -14.76
C MET A 87 -5.56 1.36 -16.15
N VAL A 88 -6.27 0.29 -16.57
CA VAL A 88 -7.13 0.35 -17.73
C VAL A 88 -8.48 0.92 -17.32
N VAL A 89 -8.99 1.85 -18.11
CA VAL A 89 -10.33 2.44 -17.96
C VAL A 89 -11.13 2.27 -19.23
N ALA A 90 -12.45 2.22 -19.09
CA ALA A 90 -13.39 2.33 -20.18
C ALA A 90 -13.60 3.80 -20.58
N GLU A 91 -14.36 4.06 -21.65
CA GLU A 91 -14.63 5.41 -22.18
C GLU A 91 -15.27 6.35 -21.14
N ASP A 92 -16.03 5.81 -20.22
CA ASP A 92 -16.70 6.54 -19.14
C ASP A 92 -15.81 6.81 -17.92
N GLY A 93 -14.50 6.51 -18.01
CA GLY A 93 -13.53 6.67 -16.94
C GLY A 93 -13.57 5.60 -15.84
N HIS A 94 -14.49 4.64 -15.90
CA HIS A 94 -14.55 3.56 -14.91
C HIS A 94 -13.40 2.57 -15.08
N MET A 95 -12.83 2.13 -13.94
CA MET A 95 -11.77 1.11 -13.94
C MET A 95 -12.24 -0.18 -14.60
N VAL A 96 -11.35 -0.81 -15.35
CA VAL A 96 -11.50 -2.18 -15.86
C VAL A 96 -10.67 -3.13 -14.98
N THR A 97 -11.30 -4.19 -14.53
CA THR A 97 -10.67 -5.19 -13.65
C THR A 97 -10.54 -6.54 -14.33
N GLY A 98 -9.66 -7.41 -13.82
CA GLY A 98 -9.55 -8.79 -14.31
C GLY A 98 -10.82 -9.65 -14.10
N ARG A 99 -11.83 -9.16 -13.36
CA ARG A 99 -13.14 -9.82 -13.25
C ARG A 99 -14.03 -9.49 -14.46
N GLN A 100 -13.94 -8.26 -14.97
CA GLN A 100 -14.67 -7.78 -16.13
C GLN A 100 -14.00 -8.23 -17.43
N GLU A 101 -12.66 -8.14 -17.46
CA GLU A 101 -11.82 -8.53 -18.60
C GLU A 101 -10.71 -9.51 -18.11
N PRO A 102 -10.98 -10.82 -18.10
CA PRO A 102 -10.06 -11.82 -17.56
C PRO A 102 -8.68 -11.84 -18.22
N ARG A 103 -8.60 -11.47 -19.52
CA ARG A 103 -7.33 -11.44 -20.25
C ARG A 103 -6.38 -10.36 -19.75
N LEU A 104 -6.88 -9.34 -19.02
CA LEU A 104 -6.06 -8.29 -18.42
C LEU A 104 -5.00 -8.85 -17.46
N VAL A 105 -5.27 -9.98 -16.81
CA VAL A 105 -4.29 -10.61 -15.88
C VAL A 105 -3.03 -11.14 -16.57
N LEU A 106 -3.06 -11.27 -17.89
CA LEU A 106 -1.93 -11.73 -18.71
C LEU A 106 -1.11 -10.56 -19.27
N VAL A 107 -1.64 -9.34 -19.20
CA VAL A 107 -0.93 -8.14 -19.67
C VAL A 107 0.17 -7.78 -18.69
N SER A 108 1.41 -7.74 -19.16
CA SER A 108 2.56 -7.28 -18.38
C SER A 108 2.94 -5.85 -18.77
N LEU A 109 3.39 -5.10 -17.77
CA LEU A 109 3.91 -3.76 -17.92
C LEU A 109 5.26 -3.71 -17.21
N THR A 110 6.31 -3.48 -17.99
CA THR A 110 7.69 -3.31 -17.51
C THR A 110 8.23 -1.96 -17.95
N CYS A 111 9.41 -1.57 -17.47
CA CYS A 111 10.06 -0.33 -17.87
C CYS A 111 11.53 -0.58 -18.17
N GLU A 112 11.99 -0.02 -19.30
CA GLU A 112 13.38 -0.08 -19.73
C GLU A 112 13.78 1.26 -20.37
N GLY A 113 14.82 1.90 -19.84
CA GLY A 113 15.36 3.14 -20.41
C GLY A 113 14.35 4.29 -20.49
N GLY A 114 13.44 4.44 -19.51
CA GLY A 114 12.40 5.47 -19.51
C GLY A 114 11.23 5.18 -20.47
N GLN A 115 11.22 3.98 -21.06
CA GLN A 115 10.11 3.49 -21.89
C GLN A 115 9.33 2.44 -21.12
N VAL A 116 8.01 2.53 -21.15
CA VAL A 116 7.11 1.48 -20.72
C VAL A 116 6.98 0.46 -21.84
N CYS A 117 7.15 -0.83 -21.50
CA CYS A 117 6.97 -1.96 -22.40
C CYS A 117 5.68 -2.67 -22.01
N LEU A 118 4.68 -2.61 -22.88
CA LEU A 118 3.38 -3.26 -22.72
C LEU A 118 3.36 -4.56 -23.55
N ASN A 119 3.11 -5.69 -22.91
CA ASN A 119 3.11 -6.99 -23.52
C ASN A 119 1.85 -7.79 -23.18
N GLY A 120 1.36 -8.60 -24.10
CA GLY A 120 0.27 -9.53 -23.91
C GLY A 120 0.37 -10.72 -24.87
N PRO A 121 -0.23 -11.86 -24.54
CA PRO A 121 -0.22 -13.04 -25.43
C PRO A 121 -0.72 -12.72 -26.84
N ASN A 122 0.05 -13.14 -27.84
CA ASN A 122 -0.25 -12.97 -29.27
C ASN A 122 -0.32 -11.51 -29.73
N MET A 123 0.32 -10.59 -29.02
CA MET A 123 0.47 -9.20 -29.41
C MET A 123 1.95 -8.85 -29.57
N GLU A 124 2.23 -7.93 -30.49
CA GLU A 124 3.54 -7.30 -30.53
C GLU A 124 3.75 -6.39 -29.32
N GLU A 125 4.98 -6.36 -28.81
CA GLU A 125 5.34 -5.45 -27.73
C GLU A 125 5.16 -4.01 -28.16
N LEU A 126 4.45 -3.23 -27.33
CA LEU A 126 4.32 -1.79 -27.54
C LEU A 126 5.19 -1.03 -26.54
N LYS A 127 6.11 -0.22 -27.05
CA LYS A 127 6.93 0.70 -26.24
C LYS A 127 6.42 2.14 -26.35
N PHE A 128 6.34 2.82 -25.22
CA PHE A 128 5.94 4.21 -25.14
C PHE A 128 6.64 4.94 -23.98
N PRO A 129 6.85 6.26 -24.04
CA PRO A 129 7.49 7.01 -22.96
C PRO A 129 6.68 6.95 -21.66
N ILE A 130 7.37 6.79 -20.53
CA ILE A 130 6.71 6.82 -19.20
C ILE A 130 6.12 8.20 -18.89
N LYS A 131 6.78 9.27 -19.32
CA LYS A 131 6.33 10.66 -19.17
C LYS A 131 5.71 11.15 -20.47
N GLN A 132 4.46 11.55 -20.39
CA GLN A 132 3.68 12.05 -21.54
C GLN A 132 2.91 13.33 -21.13
N PRO A 133 3.64 14.43 -20.84
CA PRO A 133 3.04 15.64 -20.26
C PRO A 133 1.98 16.30 -21.14
N ASP A 134 2.07 16.11 -22.45
CA ASP A 134 1.14 16.71 -23.44
C ASP A 134 -0.19 15.93 -23.55
N ASN A 135 -0.23 14.71 -23.04
CA ASN A 135 -1.46 13.93 -23.04
C ASN A 135 -2.46 14.44 -21.98
N PRO A 136 -3.76 14.31 -22.20
CA PRO A 136 -4.77 14.80 -21.25
C PRO A 136 -4.75 14.02 -19.94
N ILE A 137 -5.16 14.68 -18.87
CA ILE A 137 -5.50 14.05 -17.60
C ILE A 137 -6.98 13.67 -17.68
N LEU A 138 -7.28 12.40 -17.42
CA LEU A 138 -8.64 11.86 -17.42
C LEU A 138 -9.14 11.74 -15.98
N ASP A 139 -10.39 12.10 -15.78
CA ASP A 139 -11.11 11.81 -14.55
C ASP A 139 -11.56 10.34 -14.59
N CYS A 140 -11.16 9.59 -13.58
CA CYS A 140 -11.35 8.16 -13.48
C CYS A 140 -12.11 7.81 -12.20
N ARG A 141 -12.66 6.60 -12.14
CA ARG A 141 -13.40 6.12 -10.97
C ARG A 141 -12.97 4.71 -10.56
N VAL A 142 -12.54 4.58 -9.30
CA VAL A 142 -12.13 3.32 -8.69
C VAL A 142 -13.04 3.01 -7.51
N PHE A 143 -13.86 1.95 -7.59
CA PHE A 143 -14.86 1.58 -6.58
C PHE A 143 -15.78 2.73 -6.17
N GLY A 144 -16.11 3.61 -7.14
CA GLY A 144 -16.99 4.76 -6.93
C GLY A 144 -16.32 5.95 -6.22
N VAL A 145 -14.99 5.97 -6.09
CA VAL A 145 -14.18 7.12 -5.65
C VAL A 145 -13.46 7.70 -6.87
N ASP A 146 -13.52 9.01 -7.00
CA ASP A 146 -12.92 9.73 -8.11
C ASP A 146 -11.40 9.81 -7.92
N ILE A 147 -10.67 9.65 -9.01
CA ILE A 147 -9.21 9.75 -9.09
C ILE A 147 -8.82 10.13 -10.51
N GLN A 148 -7.65 10.74 -10.67
CA GLN A 148 -7.16 11.14 -11.98
C GLN A 148 -6.07 10.21 -12.49
N GLY A 149 -5.85 10.22 -13.80
CA GLY A 149 -4.74 9.54 -14.45
C GLY A 149 -4.36 10.21 -15.77
N ARG A 150 -3.05 10.26 -16.06
CA ARG A 150 -2.53 10.71 -17.36
C ARG A 150 -2.82 9.64 -18.40
N ASP A 151 -3.48 10.01 -19.47
CA ASP A 151 -3.69 9.13 -20.61
C ASP A 151 -2.36 8.73 -21.26
N CYS A 152 -2.18 7.45 -21.54
CA CYS A 152 -1.00 6.92 -22.20
C CYS A 152 -1.04 7.00 -23.73
N GLY A 153 -2.09 7.59 -24.30
CA GLY A 153 -2.21 7.93 -25.72
C GLY A 153 -2.91 6.86 -26.57
N ASP A 154 -3.23 7.27 -27.81
CA ASP A 154 -4.09 6.49 -28.73
C ASP A 154 -3.44 5.17 -29.16
N LYS A 155 -2.13 5.11 -29.34
CA LYS A 155 -1.43 3.86 -29.72
C LYS A 155 -1.63 2.78 -28.65
N VAL A 156 -1.57 3.16 -27.36
CA VAL A 156 -1.81 2.25 -26.23
C VAL A 156 -3.29 1.85 -26.17
N SER A 157 -4.18 2.80 -26.43
CA SER A 157 -5.62 2.55 -26.49
C SER A 157 -5.98 1.53 -27.57
N HIS A 158 -5.47 1.70 -28.79
CA HIS A 158 -5.68 0.74 -29.90
C HIS A 158 -5.13 -0.63 -29.54
N TRP A 159 -3.90 -0.71 -29.03
CA TRP A 159 -3.29 -1.98 -28.60
C TRP A 159 -4.16 -2.75 -27.59
N LEU A 160 -4.71 -2.05 -26.59
CA LEU A 160 -5.58 -2.67 -25.56
C LEU A 160 -6.91 -3.13 -26.18
N THR A 161 -7.52 -2.30 -27.02
CA THR A 161 -8.81 -2.60 -27.67
C THR A 161 -8.67 -3.82 -28.58
N ASP A 162 -7.60 -3.90 -29.37
CA ASP A 162 -7.27 -5.03 -30.23
C ASP A 162 -6.97 -6.30 -29.41
N TYR A 163 -6.19 -6.16 -28.34
CA TYR A 163 -5.88 -7.26 -27.43
C TYR A 163 -7.14 -7.88 -26.82
N PHE A 164 -8.07 -7.05 -26.35
CA PHE A 164 -9.34 -7.51 -25.80
C PHE A 164 -10.37 -7.90 -26.85
N LYS A 165 -10.10 -7.66 -28.14
CA LYS A 165 -11.06 -7.86 -29.23
C LYS A 165 -12.42 -7.24 -28.90
N ALA A 166 -12.38 -6.02 -28.39
CA ALA A 166 -13.55 -5.34 -27.85
C ALA A 166 -14.12 -4.34 -28.86
N GLU A 167 -15.45 -4.18 -28.84
CA GLU A 167 -16.11 -3.11 -29.54
C GLU A 167 -15.97 -1.75 -28.85
N LYS A 168 -15.67 -1.78 -27.53
CA LYS A 168 -15.48 -0.60 -26.69
C LYS A 168 -14.02 -0.18 -26.68
N THR A 169 -13.78 1.11 -26.67
CA THR A 169 -12.45 1.68 -26.54
C THR A 169 -11.98 1.56 -25.07
N TYR A 170 -10.75 1.09 -24.89
CA TYR A 170 -10.09 1.07 -23.61
C TYR A 170 -8.89 2.03 -23.62
N ARG A 171 -8.66 2.69 -22.48
CA ARG A 171 -7.50 3.57 -22.33
C ARG A 171 -6.63 3.10 -21.14
N LEU A 172 -5.32 3.26 -21.26
CA LEU A 172 -4.39 3.10 -20.16
C LEU A 172 -4.14 4.47 -19.53
N VAL A 173 -4.25 4.56 -18.22
CA VAL A 173 -3.94 5.77 -17.47
C VAL A 173 -2.83 5.54 -16.47
N HIS A 174 -1.98 6.55 -16.29
CA HIS A 174 -0.85 6.57 -15.35
C HIS A 174 -1.11 7.57 -14.23
N PHE A 175 -0.96 7.14 -12.98
CA PHE A 175 -1.00 8.01 -11.81
C PHE A 175 0.36 8.66 -11.60
N GLU A 176 0.43 9.98 -11.73
CA GLU A 176 1.66 10.76 -11.55
C GLU A 176 1.78 11.28 -10.10
N PRO A 177 3.02 11.53 -9.61
CA PRO A 177 3.25 12.00 -8.23
C PRO A 177 2.58 13.34 -7.89
N SER A 178 2.28 14.17 -8.90
CA SER A 178 1.59 15.47 -8.75
C SER A 178 0.06 15.32 -8.57
N MET A 179 -0.50 14.14 -8.85
CA MET A 179 -1.93 13.89 -8.75
C MET A 179 -2.35 13.64 -7.31
N ARG A 180 -3.61 13.98 -7.01
CA ARG A 180 -4.18 13.72 -5.69
C ARG A 180 -4.47 12.23 -5.55
N PRO A 181 -3.89 11.55 -4.54
CA PRO A 181 -4.17 10.14 -4.30
C PRO A 181 -5.58 9.95 -3.75
N ARG A 182 -6.10 8.75 -3.93
CA ARG A 182 -7.43 8.35 -3.48
C ARG A 182 -7.42 8.01 -1.99
N LYS A 183 -8.38 8.57 -1.26
CA LYS A 183 -8.68 8.17 0.13
C LYS A 183 -9.66 7.01 0.11
N THR A 184 -9.23 5.85 0.57
CA THR A 184 -10.10 4.66 0.61
C THR A 184 -11.16 4.72 1.70
N ALA A 185 -10.98 5.61 2.68
CA ALA A 185 -11.84 5.79 3.85
C ALA A 185 -13.19 6.45 3.59
N GLU A 186 -13.41 7.04 2.41
CA GLU A 186 -14.60 7.88 2.17
C GLU A 186 -15.93 7.10 2.18
N LYS A 187 -15.90 5.76 2.07
CA LYS A 187 -17.13 4.96 1.98
C LYS A 187 -17.53 4.19 3.23
N GLU A 188 -16.58 3.79 4.10
CA GLU A 188 -16.91 3.03 5.31
C GLU A 188 -15.93 3.37 6.44
N ALA A 189 -16.45 3.61 7.65
CA ALA A 189 -15.67 3.92 8.85
C ALA A 189 -14.58 2.87 9.17
N VAL A 190 -14.77 1.62 8.75
CA VAL A 190 -13.81 0.52 8.87
C VAL A 190 -12.50 0.79 8.12
N TYR A 191 -12.54 1.59 7.06
CA TYR A 191 -11.37 1.90 6.24
C TYR A 191 -10.66 3.20 6.64
N GLN A 192 -11.06 3.85 7.73
CA GLN A 192 -10.44 5.10 8.22
C GLN A 192 -8.95 4.97 8.57
N GLN A 193 -8.47 3.75 8.73
CA GLN A 193 -7.06 3.48 9.02
C GLN A 193 -6.17 3.41 7.78
N PHE A 194 -6.75 3.38 6.57
CA PHE A 194 -5.97 3.33 5.34
C PHE A 194 -5.40 4.70 5.00
N GLU A 195 -4.14 4.67 4.60
CA GLU A 195 -3.46 5.81 3.99
C GLU A 195 -3.93 5.99 2.54
N GLU A 196 -3.49 7.07 1.92
CA GLU A 196 -3.77 7.39 0.54
C GLU A 196 -3.09 6.39 -0.41
N VAL A 197 -3.79 6.01 -1.49
CA VAL A 197 -3.30 5.08 -2.52
C VAL A 197 -3.61 5.61 -3.93
N ALA A 198 -2.85 5.15 -4.92
CA ALA A 198 -3.18 5.38 -6.33
C ALA A 198 -4.34 4.45 -6.75
N TYR A 199 -4.08 3.41 -7.51
CA TYR A 199 -5.09 2.45 -8.00
C TYR A 199 -5.16 1.11 -7.24
N PRO A 200 -4.38 0.79 -6.16
CA PRO A 200 -4.67 -0.37 -5.32
C PRO A 200 -6.11 -0.38 -4.81
N ASP A 201 -6.65 -1.54 -4.47
CA ASP A 201 -8.03 -1.62 -3.99
C ASP A 201 -8.16 -0.89 -2.64
N PHE A 202 -7.28 -1.21 -1.69
CA PHE A 202 -7.26 -0.61 -0.35
C PHE A 202 -5.84 -0.31 0.15
N GLY A 203 -5.10 -1.27 0.69
CA GLY A 203 -3.80 -1.05 1.31
C GLY A 203 -2.64 -0.88 0.32
N ALA A 204 -1.57 -0.24 0.78
CA ALA A 204 -0.37 0.00 -0.01
C ALA A 204 0.42 -1.29 -0.31
N VAL A 205 0.40 -2.26 0.63
CA VAL A 205 1.15 -3.52 0.54
C VAL A 205 0.27 -4.69 0.97
N MET A 206 0.22 -5.73 0.16
CA MET A 206 -0.42 -7.00 0.49
C MET A 206 0.63 -8.07 0.78
N LEU A 207 0.52 -8.75 1.92
CA LEU A 207 1.40 -9.79 2.38
C LEU A 207 0.65 -11.09 2.63
N LEU A 208 1.27 -12.22 2.31
CA LEU A 208 0.81 -13.57 2.69
C LEU A 208 2.00 -14.51 2.87
N SER A 209 1.75 -15.71 3.39
CA SER A 209 2.78 -16.73 3.54
C SER A 209 2.62 -17.88 2.53
N GLU A 210 3.74 -18.48 2.14
CA GLU A 210 3.74 -19.71 1.31
C GLU A 210 3.01 -20.86 2.01
N ALA A 211 3.18 -20.95 3.33
CA ALA A 211 2.54 -21.99 4.13
C ALA A 211 1.01 -21.88 4.08
N SER A 212 0.46 -20.66 4.15
CA SER A 212 -0.98 -20.41 4.03
C SER A 212 -1.51 -20.77 2.64
N VAL A 213 -0.77 -20.41 1.58
CA VAL A 213 -1.16 -20.77 0.21
C VAL A 213 -1.15 -22.29 0.03
N LYS A 214 -0.11 -22.97 0.53
CA LYS A 214 0.02 -24.43 0.46
C LYS A 214 -1.13 -25.13 1.23
N ASP A 215 -1.45 -24.66 2.44
CA ASP A 215 -2.55 -25.19 3.23
C ASP A 215 -3.90 -25.02 2.52
N LEU A 216 -4.17 -23.84 1.99
CA LEU A 216 -5.39 -23.60 1.22
C LEU A 216 -5.44 -24.45 -0.05
N SER A 217 -4.33 -24.51 -0.80
CA SER A 217 -4.22 -25.27 -2.04
C SER A 217 -4.53 -26.76 -1.82
N SER A 218 -4.06 -27.33 -0.70
CA SER A 218 -4.31 -28.74 -0.36
C SER A 218 -5.79 -29.08 -0.09
N LYS A 219 -6.63 -28.07 0.18
CA LYS A 219 -8.07 -28.19 0.46
C LYS A 219 -8.97 -27.95 -0.75
N LEU A 220 -8.38 -27.59 -1.88
CA LEU A 220 -9.10 -27.27 -3.12
C LEU A 220 -8.81 -28.30 -4.20
N GLU A 221 -9.84 -28.73 -4.92
CA GLU A 221 -9.70 -29.70 -6.02
C GLU A 221 -8.71 -29.28 -7.09
N LYS A 222 -8.70 -27.98 -7.46
CA LYS A 222 -7.81 -27.43 -8.51
C LYS A 222 -6.59 -26.74 -7.94
N GLY A 223 -6.34 -26.77 -6.65
CA GLY A 223 -5.25 -26.06 -6.04
C GLY A 223 -5.21 -24.54 -6.41
N VAL A 224 -4.38 -23.79 -5.69
CA VAL A 224 -4.14 -22.36 -5.98
C VAL A 224 -2.66 -22.04 -5.82
N THR A 225 -2.19 -21.01 -6.52
CA THR A 225 -0.82 -20.49 -6.43
C THR A 225 -0.81 -19.08 -5.85
N VAL A 226 0.39 -18.60 -5.48
CA VAL A 226 0.61 -17.26 -4.92
C VAL A 226 0.06 -16.16 -5.83
N GLU A 227 0.26 -16.28 -7.13
CA GLU A 227 -0.14 -15.28 -8.13
C GLU A 227 -1.63 -14.99 -8.13
N ARG A 228 -2.45 -15.98 -7.72
CA ARG A 228 -3.90 -15.83 -7.61
C ARG A 228 -4.30 -14.70 -6.65
N PHE A 229 -3.53 -14.49 -5.60
CA PHE A 229 -3.78 -13.53 -4.54
C PHE A 229 -3.14 -12.17 -4.78
N ARG A 230 -2.18 -12.10 -5.72
CA ARG A 230 -1.50 -10.87 -6.13
C ARG A 230 -0.82 -10.12 -4.98
N PRO A 231 -0.05 -10.83 -4.12
CA PRO A 231 0.66 -10.20 -3.01
C PRO A 231 1.82 -9.35 -3.51
N ASN A 232 2.30 -8.45 -2.65
CA ASN A 232 3.55 -7.74 -2.83
C ASN A 232 4.72 -8.46 -2.14
N ILE A 233 4.45 -9.06 -0.98
CA ILE A 233 5.44 -9.75 -0.15
C ILE A 233 4.92 -11.15 0.15
N VAL A 234 5.75 -12.14 -0.11
CA VAL A 234 5.51 -13.54 0.27
C VAL A 234 6.54 -13.93 1.33
N ILE A 235 6.07 -14.55 2.42
CA ILE A 235 6.90 -14.95 3.56
C ILE A 235 7.00 -16.47 3.60
N SER A 236 8.21 -16.99 3.81
CA SER A 236 8.48 -18.39 4.17
C SER A 236 8.89 -18.54 5.63
N ASP A 237 9.21 -19.75 6.06
CA ASP A 237 9.65 -20.10 7.42
C ASP A 237 8.66 -19.72 8.54
N CYS A 238 7.36 -19.79 8.27
CA CYS A 238 6.30 -19.61 9.26
C CYS A 238 5.21 -20.68 9.10
N LYS A 239 4.31 -20.77 10.08
CA LYS A 239 3.17 -21.68 10.01
C LYS A 239 2.05 -21.08 9.15
N PRO A 240 1.14 -21.93 8.62
CA PRO A 240 -0.04 -21.43 7.91
C PRO A 240 -0.84 -20.45 8.78
N PHE A 241 -1.20 -19.31 8.20
CA PHE A 241 -2.01 -18.25 8.81
C PHE A 241 -1.38 -17.53 10.01
N ASP A 242 -0.08 -17.72 10.29
CA ASP A 242 0.63 -16.96 11.33
C ASP A 242 0.59 -15.45 11.03
N GLU A 243 0.64 -15.07 9.74
CA GLU A 243 0.56 -13.68 9.28
C GLU A 243 -0.73 -12.96 9.70
N ASP A 244 -1.78 -13.67 10.03
CA ASP A 244 -3.03 -13.10 10.51
C ASP A 244 -2.90 -12.44 11.89
N SER A 245 -1.87 -12.82 12.65
CA SER A 245 -1.59 -12.32 14.00
C SER A 245 -0.52 -11.22 14.05
N TRP A 246 0.06 -10.83 12.92
CA TRP A 246 1.17 -9.88 12.90
C TRP A 246 0.69 -8.45 12.73
N GLU A 247 0.54 -7.73 13.84
CA GLU A 247 0.03 -6.35 13.83
C GLU A 247 1.05 -5.33 13.29
N GLU A 248 2.32 -5.47 13.66
CA GLU A 248 3.39 -4.60 13.18
C GLU A 248 4.59 -5.45 12.77
N LEU A 249 5.13 -5.20 11.57
CA LEU A 249 6.27 -5.91 11.03
C LEU A 249 7.44 -4.98 10.78
N GLN A 250 8.64 -5.53 10.93
CA GLN A 250 9.88 -4.93 10.47
C GLN A 250 10.60 -5.87 9.51
N ILE A 251 10.99 -5.34 8.34
CA ILE A 251 11.80 -6.01 7.32
C ILE A 251 12.93 -5.05 6.96
N GLY A 252 14.17 -5.37 7.33
CA GLY A 252 15.27 -4.42 7.21
C GLY A 252 14.94 -3.11 7.95
N SER A 253 14.98 -1.98 7.24
CA SER A 253 14.62 -0.65 7.78
C SER A 253 13.12 -0.31 7.67
N VAL A 254 12.35 -1.10 6.93
CA VAL A 254 10.92 -0.87 6.66
C VAL A 254 10.07 -1.28 7.86
N ARG A 255 9.05 -0.49 8.16
CA ARG A 255 8.01 -0.83 9.14
C ARG A 255 6.65 -0.84 8.44
N LEU A 256 5.92 -1.93 8.64
CA LEU A 256 4.58 -2.15 8.10
C LEU A 256 3.60 -2.30 9.27
N GLN A 257 2.45 -1.67 9.16
CA GLN A 257 1.33 -1.80 10.10
C GLN A 257 0.19 -2.54 9.43
N ARG A 258 -0.21 -3.68 9.99
CA ARG A 258 -1.41 -4.38 9.55
C ARG A 258 -2.63 -3.47 9.69
N VAL A 259 -3.47 -3.45 8.68
CA VAL A 259 -4.72 -2.69 8.68
C VAL A 259 -5.91 -3.64 8.74
N MET A 260 -5.94 -4.62 7.82
CA MET A 260 -7.03 -5.59 7.74
C MET A 260 -6.63 -6.81 6.92
N ALA A 261 -7.42 -7.87 7.04
CA ALA A 261 -7.31 -9.02 6.14
C ALA A 261 -7.84 -8.67 4.75
N CYS A 262 -7.19 -9.17 3.70
CA CYS A 262 -7.61 -8.95 2.33
C CYS A 262 -8.88 -9.77 2.01
N GLY A 263 -9.92 -9.11 1.53
CA GLY A 263 -11.19 -9.73 1.16
C GLY A 263 -11.08 -10.54 -0.13
N SER A 264 -10.56 -11.76 -0.06
CA SER A 264 -10.36 -12.57 -1.26
C SER A 264 -10.88 -14.00 -1.14
N TYR A 265 -10.45 -14.79 -0.15
CA TYR A 265 -10.69 -16.24 -0.19
C TYR A 265 -10.79 -16.94 1.15
N ARG A 266 -10.66 -16.27 2.29
CA ARG A 266 -10.77 -16.88 3.60
C ARG A 266 -12.15 -16.64 4.23
N LEU A 267 -12.64 -17.59 5.00
CA LEU A 267 -13.81 -17.40 5.86
C LEU A 267 -13.46 -16.40 6.98
N CYS A 268 -14.33 -15.44 7.21
CA CYS A 268 -14.17 -14.46 8.29
C CYS A 268 -14.13 -15.15 9.66
N THR A 269 -13.25 -14.67 10.54
CA THR A 269 -13.34 -15.02 11.97
C THR A 269 -14.63 -14.44 12.57
N PRO A 270 -15.12 -14.97 13.71
CA PRO A 270 -16.32 -14.43 14.35
C PRO A 270 -16.24 -12.92 14.67
N SER A 271 -15.04 -12.44 15.04
CA SER A 271 -14.79 -11.02 15.31
C SER A 271 -14.81 -10.13 14.06
N GLU A 272 -14.57 -10.68 12.88
CA GLU A 272 -14.52 -9.96 11.61
C GLU A 272 -15.84 -10.05 10.81
N LYS A 273 -16.78 -10.90 11.22
CA LYS A 273 -18.07 -11.10 10.51
C LYS A 273 -18.89 -9.82 10.36
N HIS A 274 -18.82 -8.91 11.31
CA HIS A 274 -19.54 -7.64 11.24
C HIS A 274 -18.98 -6.72 10.15
N ILE A 275 -17.69 -6.89 9.78
CA ILE A 275 -17.01 -6.13 8.73
C ILE A 275 -17.20 -6.79 7.37
N TYR A 276 -16.87 -8.08 7.27
CA TYR A 276 -16.75 -8.79 6.00
C TYR A 276 -17.95 -9.66 5.66
N LYS A 277 -18.89 -9.81 6.59
CA LYS A 277 -20.06 -10.72 6.46
C LYS A 277 -19.60 -12.15 6.17
N THR A 278 -19.86 -12.65 4.96
CA THR A 278 -19.48 -13.98 4.49
C THR A 278 -18.36 -13.95 3.45
N ALA A 279 -17.75 -12.78 3.22
CA ALA A 279 -16.69 -12.67 2.21
C ALA A 279 -15.45 -13.46 2.65
N PRO A 280 -14.87 -14.28 1.77
CA PRO A 280 -13.64 -15.02 2.08
C PRO A 280 -12.45 -14.06 2.18
N LEU A 281 -11.62 -14.26 3.21
CA LEU A 281 -10.42 -13.44 3.47
C LEU A 281 -9.15 -14.28 3.29
N PHE A 282 -8.11 -13.71 2.68
CA PHE A 282 -6.81 -14.36 2.55
C PHE A 282 -5.69 -13.33 2.36
N GLY A 283 -4.63 -13.42 3.20
CA GLY A 283 -3.53 -12.47 3.26
C GLY A 283 -3.90 -11.18 3.98
N GLN A 284 -2.90 -10.34 4.23
CA GLN A 284 -3.01 -9.17 5.10
C GLN A 284 -2.61 -7.90 4.37
N LEU A 285 -3.41 -6.85 4.50
CA LEU A 285 -3.13 -5.52 3.96
C LEU A 285 -2.41 -4.68 5.02
N HIS A 286 -1.39 -3.96 4.57
CA HIS A 286 -0.55 -3.14 5.42
C HIS A 286 -0.42 -1.72 4.90
N ASN A 287 -0.33 -0.76 5.85
CA ASN A 287 0.20 0.57 5.63
C ASN A 287 1.71 0.59 5.86
N VAL A 288 2.39 1.52 5.19
CA VAL A 288 3.84 1.72 5.32
C VAL A 288 4.11 2.78 6.39
N LYS A 289 4.50 2.39 7.61
CA LYS A 289 4.86 3.32 8.69
C LYS A 289 6.21 3.95 8.49
N LYS A 290 7.19 3.16 8.04
CA LYS A 290 8.54 3.63 7.72
C LYS A 290 8.96 3.06 6.37
N THR A 291 9.37 3.94 5.48
CA THR A 291 9.88 3.60 4.14
C THR A 291 11.31 3.07 4.21
N GLY A 292 11.75 2.39 3.16
CA GLY A 292 13.10 1.86 3.06
C GLY A 292 13.22 0.86 1.92
N ILE A 293 14.29 0.09 1.93
CA ILE A 293 14.57 -0.94 0.95
C ILE A 293 14.59 -2.29 1.66
N PHE A 294 14.09 -3.32 1.01
CA PHE A 294 14.21 -4.71 1.42
C PHE A 294 14.34 -5.63 0.20
N GLN A 295 14.82 -6.84 0.44
CA GLN A 295 15.14 -7.80 -0.61
C GLN A 295 14.66 -9.20 -0.24
N VAL A 296 14.61 -10.07 -1.23
CA VAL A 296 14.42 -11.52 -1.02
C VAL A 296 15.53 -12.04 -0.11
N GLY A 297 15.17 -12.84 0.90
CA GLY A 297 16.09 -13.33 1.93
C GLY A 297 16.11 -12.48 3.21
N ASP A 298 15.55 -11.28 3.23
CA ASP A 298 15.48 -10.47 4.44
C ASP A 298 14.61 -11.12 5.51
N VAL A 299 15.09 -11.05 6.77
CA VAL A 299 14.36 -11.58 7.93
C VAL A 299 13.19 -10.67 8.28
N VAL A 300 12.05 -11.29 8.55
CA VAL A 300 10.84 -10.62 8.98
C VAL A 300 10.70 -10.74 10.50
N TYR A 301 10.52 -9.60 11.16
CA TYR A 301 10.30 -9.52 12.60
C TYR A 301 8.89 -8.98 12.89
N LYS A 302 8.17 -9.67 13.76
CA LYS A 302 6.97 -9.13 14.40
C LYS A 302 7.39 -8.23 15.57
N ILE A 303 6.80 -7.03 15.63
CA ILE A 303 7.04 -6.10 16.73
C ILE A 303 5.90 -6.23 17.73
N THR A 304 6.28 -6.45 19.00
CA THR A 304 5.34 -6.53 20.14
C THR A 304 5.74 -5.51 21.19
N ARG A 305 4.75 -4.96 21.91
CA ARG A 305 4.91 -3.99 22.99
C ARG A 305 4.38 -4.53 24.31
#